data_705eb9c9337334dc7ba8ee6b24c30de8
#
_entry.id   705eb9c9337334dc7ba8ee6b24c30de8
#
_cell.length_a   1.000
_cell.length_b   1.000
_cell.length_c   1.000
_cell.angle_alpha   90.00
_cell.angle_beta   90.00
_cell.angle_gamma   90.00
#
_symmetry.space_group_name_H-M   'P 1'
#
loop_
_entity.id
_entity.type
_entity.pdbx_description
1 polymer ?
#
loop_
_entity_poly.entity_id
_entity_poly.type
_entity_poly.pdbx_seq_one_letter_code
_entity_poly.pdbx_strand_id
1 'polypeptide(L)'
;MFEIIVVRAGTVLFAIDVQAAVEIRGPERFGPADHHGRPTLEVRGQPLPVVDLRRMSGQPAFEGGSPAMLLINAGTAPLALAVDEVLEIEAPDATTRVPERAAGQSFGFCSGHIQLDPARSAALIEPVALLAALATQG
;
A
#
# COMPACT_ATOMS: atom_id res chain seq x y z
N MET A 1 10.84 17.33 6.71
CA MET A 1 9.66 17.46 5.84
C MET A 1 9.03 16.08 5.67
N PHE A 2 7.73 16.00 5.83
CA PHE A 2 7.01 14.76 5.67
C PHE A 2 6.44 14.69 4.25
N GLU A 3 6.85 13.68 3.49
CA GLU A 3 6.34 13.45 2.15
C GLU A 3 5.70 12.09 2.05
N ILE A 4 4.63 12.00 1.28
CA ILE A 4 3.89 10.75 1.06
C ILE A 4 3.76 10.46 -0.42
N ILE A 5 3.66 9.17 -0.73
CA ILE A 5 3.25 8.71 -2.04
C ILE A 5 1.78 8.32 -1.93
N VAL A 6 0.96 8.84 -2.83
CA VAL A 6 -0.47 8.51 -2.88
C VAL A 6 -0.70 7.46 -3.96
N VAL A 7 -1.36 6.38 -3.59
CA VAL A 7 -1.71 5.30 -4.51
C VAL A 7 -3.22 5.04 -4.45
N ARG A 8 -3.76 4.47 -5.52
CA ARG A 8 -5.15 4.06 -5.57
C ARG A 8 -5.24 2.54 -5.67
N ALA A 9 -6.08 1.94 -4.83
CA ALA A 9 -6.42 0.53 -4.90
C ALA A 9 -7.95 0.42 -4.95
N GLY A 10 -8.48 0.12 -6.13
CA GLY A 10 -9.92 0.13 -6.35
C GLY A 10 -10.49 1.53 -6.14
N THR A 11 -11.36 1.67 -5.16
CA THR A 11 -12.00 2.95 -4.85
C THR A 11 -11.34 3.69 -3.68
N VAL A 12 -10.25 3.15 -3.13
CA VAL A 12 -9.61 3.71 -1.94
C VAL A 12 -8.27 4.32 -2.29
N LEU A 13 -8.00 5.50 -1.76
CA LEU A 13 -6.68 6.13 -1.83
C LEU A 13 -5.92 5.79 -0.56
N PHE A 14 -4.66 5.41 -0.74
CA PHE A 14 -3.73 5.15 0.35
C PHE A 14 -2.54 6.07 0.23
N ALA A 15 -1.95 6.38 1.37
CA ALA A 15 -0.72 7.16 1.43
C ALA A 15 0.33 6.36 2.19
N ILE A 16 1.58 6.50 1.78
CA ILE A 16 2.68 5.89 2.49
C ILE A 16 3.84 6.88 2.55
N ASP A 17 4.54 6.90 3.69
CA ASP A 17 5.72 7.75 3.86
C ASP A 17 6.75 7.42 2.78
N VAL A 18 7.22 8.45 2.09
CA VAL A 18 8.22 8.31 1.03
C VAL A 18 9.48 7.59 1.54
N GLN A 19 9.81 7.74 2.83
CA GLN A 19 10.99 7.08 3.40
C GLN A 19 10.85 5.56 3.50
N ALA A 20 9.63 5.04 3.47
CA ALA A 20 9.42 3.61 3.42
C ALA A 20 9.46 3.07 1.99
N ALA A 21 9.33 3.92 1.00
CA ALA A 21 9.29 3.51 -0.40
C ALA A 21 10.69 3.27 -0.93
N VAL A 22 10.84 2.20 -1.70
CA VAL A 22 12.13 1.82 -2.30
C VAL A 22 12.11 2.09 -3.80
N GLU A 23 11.03 1.69 -4.47
CA GLU A 23 10.98 1.70 -5.93
C GLU A 23 9.54 1.60 -6.41
N ILE A 24 9.23 2.27 -7.52
CA ILE A 24 7.94 2.12 -8.18
C ILE A 24 8.20 1.32 -9.45
N ARG A 25 7.43 0.25 -9.66
CA ARG A 25 7.51 -0.56 -10.86
C ARG A 25 6.18 -0.51 -11.61
N GLY A 26 6.24 -0.20 -12.85
CA GLY A 26 5.08 -0.13 -13.73
C GLY A 26 4.67 -1.51 -14.13
N PRO A 27 3.54 -1.71 -14.88
CA PRO A 27 2.76 -2.94 -14.74
C PRO A 27 3.59 -4.20 -14.65
N GLU A 28 3.35 -4.98 -13.59
CA GLU A 28 4.09 -6.20 -13.30
C GLU A 28 3.11 -7.34 -13.12
N ARG A 29 3.47 -8.53 -13.56
CA ARG A 29 2.69 -9.72 -13.29
C ARG A 29 3.13 -10.31 -11.95
N PHE A 30 2.19 -10.93 -11.25
CA PHE A 30 2.52 -11.69 -10.06
C PHE A 30 3.38 -12.88 -10.45
N GLY A 31 4.41 -13.14 -9.66
CA GLY A 31 5.21 -14.33 -9.79
C GLY A 31 4.52 -15.55 -9.18
N PRO A 32 5.23 -16.69 -9.12
CA PRO A 32 4.66 -17.90 -8.52
C PRO A 32 4.35 -17.68 -7.04
N ALA A 33 3.34 -18.42 -6.56
CA ALA A 33 2.99 -18.38 -5.15
C ALA A 33 4.12 -18.98 -4.31
N ASP A 34 4.33 -18.39 -3.13
CA ASP A 34 5.27 -18.94 -2.16
C ASP A 34 4.66 -20.16 -1.46
N HIS A 35 5.39 -20.73 -0.47
CA HIS A 35 4.93 -21.92 0.25
C HIS A 35 3.69 -21.67 1.13
N HIS A 36 3.29 -20.42 1.31
CA HIS A 36 2.04 -20.05 1.99
C HIS A 36 0.90 -19.76 1.02
N GLY A 37 1.12 -19.96 -0.29
CA GLY A 37 0.13 -19.67 -1.31
C GLY A 37 0.00 -18.21 -1.65
N ARG A 38 0.93 -17.36 -1.25
CA ARG A 38 0.91 -15.92 -1.51
C ARG A 38 1.64 -15.60 -2.80
N PRO A 39 1.12 -14.66 -3.60
CA PRO A 39 1.83 -14.24 -4.80
C PRO A 39 3.15 -13.55 -4.45
N THR A 40 4.13 -13.67 -5.34
CA THR A 40 5.42 -13.03 -5.18
C THR A 40 5.75 -12.17 -6.39
N LEU A 41 6.69 -11.25 -6.20
CA LEU A 41 7.29 -10.48 -7.28
C LEU A 41 8.79 -10.70 -7.20
N GLU A 42 9.40 -11.14 -8.29
CA GLU A 42 10.85 -11.31 -8.30
C GLU A 42 11.53 -9.98 -8.53
N VAL A 43 12.39 -9.60 -7.58
CA VAL A 43 13.17 -8.37 -7.64
C VAL A 43 14.63 -8.73 -7.42
N ARG A 44 15.45 -8.51 -8.43
CA ARG A 44 16.90 -8.80 -8.39
C ARG A 44 17.22 -10.21 -7.90
N GLY A 45 16.44 -11.19 -8.43
CA GLY A 45 16.63 -12.59 -8.08
C GLY A 45 16.03 -13.02 -6.75
N GLN A 46 15.31 -12.13 -6.07
CA GLN A 46 14.67 -12.43 -4.79
C GLN A 46 13.15 -12.32 -4.91
N PRO A 47 12.41 -13.34 -4.44
CA PRO A 47 10.96 -13.25 -4.42
C PRO A 47 10.50 -12.39 -3.24
N LEU A 48 9.78 -11.31 -3.52
CA LEU A 48 9.15 -10.49 -2.49
C LEU A 48 7.68 -10.87 -2.38
N PRO A 49 7.14 -10.93 -1.15
CA PRO A 49 5.70 -11.13 -1.01
C PRO A 49 4.93 -9.94 -1.59
N VAL A 50 3.87 -10.25 -2.33
CA VAL A 50 2.98 -9.24 -2.91
C VAL A 50 1.79 -9.07 -1.98
N VAL A 51 1.51 -7.82 -1.63
CA VAL A 51 0.34 -7.45 -0.85
C VAL A 51 -0.65 -6.79 -1.79
N ASP A 52 -1.79 -7.43 -2.00
CA ASP A 52 -2.88 -6.91 -2.83
C ASP A 52 -3.69 -5.93 -1.98
N LEU A 53 -3.50 -4.63 -2.19
CA LEU A 53 -4.19 -3.61 -1.39
C LEU A 53 -5.69 -3.59 -1.61
N ARG A 54 -6.18 -4.04 -2.76
CA ARG A 54 -7.63 -4.19 -2.94
C ARG A 54 -8.17 -5.21 -1.95
N ARG A 55 -7.52 -6.38 -1.89
CA ARG A 55 -7.94 -7.46 -1.01
C ARG A 55 -7.82 -7.05 0.45
N MET A 56 -6.73 -6.40 0.82
CA MET A 56 -6.50 -5.94 2.20
C MET A 56 -7.54 -4.93 2.65
N SER A 57 -8.14 -4.19 1.73
CA SER A 57 -9.18 -3.22 2.03
C SER A 57 -10.61 -3.74 1.82
N GLY A 58 -10.75 -5.06 1.68
CA GLY A 58 -12.08 -5.68 1.55
C GLY A 58 -12.70 -5.55 0.18
N GLN A 59 -11.93 -5.19 -0.82
CA GLN A 59 -12.40 -5.07 -2.20
C GLN A 59 -12.07 -6.34 -2.98
N PRO A 60 -12.72 -6.56 -4.14
CA PRO A 60 -12.34 -7.69 -4.99
C PRO A 60 -10.86 -7.62 -5.37
N ALA A 61 -10.17 -8.75 -5.21
CA ALA A 61 -8.74 -8.84 -5.50
C ALA A 61 -8.46 -8.61 -6.99
N PHE A 62 -7.21 -8.32 -7.31
CA PHE A 62 -6.78 -8.26 -8.71
C PHE A 62 -6.97 -9.64 -9.35
N GLU A 63 -7.67 -9.68 -10.45
CA GLU A 63 -7.90 -10.92 -11.20
C GLU A 63 -7.26 -10.77 -12.58
N GLY A 64 -6.15 -11.43 -12.77
CA GLY A 64 -5.38 -11.26 -14.00
C GLY A 64 -4.80 -9.85 -14.07
N GLY A 65 -4.37 -9.46 -15.25
CA GLY A 65 -3.83 -8.13 -15.44
C GLY A 65 -2.46 -7.94 -14.81
N SER A 66 -2.00 -6.71 -14.84
CA SER A 66 -0.66 -6.36 -14.36
C SER A 66 -0.76 -5.07 -13.57
N PRO A 67 -0.95 -5.17 -12.25
CA PRO A 67 -1.02 -3.97 -11.42
C PRO A 67 0.32 -3.25 -11.37
N ALA A 68 0.28 -1.98 -10.97
CA ALA A 68 1.49 -1.28 -10.59
C ALA A 68 1.97 -1.83 -9.24
N MET A 69 3.27 -1.78 -9.03
CA MET A 69 3.87 -2.25 -7.78
C MET A 69 4.65 -1.14 -7.12
N LEU A 70 4.37 -0.91 -5.85
CA LEU A 70 5.18 -0.02 -5.02
C LEU A 70 5.97 -0.90 -4.05
N LEU A 71 7.29 -0.91 -4.20
CA LEU A 71 8.16 -1.67 -3.32
C LEU A 71 8.44 -0.83 -2.08
N ILE A 72 8.22 -1.42 -0.91
CA ILE A 72 8.42 -0.74 0.36
C ILE A 72 9.21 -1.60 1.33
N ASN A 73 9.74 -0.97 2.37
CA ASN A 73 10.31 -1.66 3.51
C ASN A 73 9.36 -1.53 4.71
N ALA A 74 8.95 -2.66 5.26
CA ALA A 74 8.20 -2.72 6.52
C ALA A 74 9.21 -3.08 7.61
N GLY A 75 9.84 -2.06 8.19
CA GLY A 75 11.02 -2.27 9.02
C GLY A 75 12.16 -2.77 8.16
N THR A 76 12.60 -4.01 8.38
CA THR A 76 13.64 -4.65 7.56
C THR A 76 13.07 -5.61 6.50
N ALA A 77 11.76 -5.77 6.45
CA ALA A 77 11.12 -6.72 5.54
C ALA A 77 10.65 -6.02 4.26
N PRO A 78 11.18 -6.39 3.09
CA PRO A 78 10.71 -5.82 1.84
C PRO A 78 9.37 -6.43 1.42
N LEU A 79 8.48 -5.59 0.92
CA LEU A 79 7.17 -5.98 0.42
C LEU A 79 6.90 -5.29 -0.92
N ALA A 80 6.06 -5.92 -1.75
CA ALA A 80 5.57 -5.30 -2.97
C ALA A 80 4.07 -5.05 -2.81
N LEU A 81 3.66 -3.78 -2.88
CA LEU A 81 2.24 -3.41 -2.81
C LEU A 81 1.66 -3.38 -4.22
N ALA A 82 0.66 -4.24 -4.46
CA ALA A 82 -0.06 -4.22 -5.73
C ALA A 82 -1.18 -3.18 -5.65
N VAL A 83 -1.15 -2.22 -6.55
CA VAL A 83 -2.09 -1.10 -6.58
C VAL A 83 -2.58 -0.87 -8.01
N ASP A 84 -3.69 -0.16 -8.17
CA ASP A 84 -4.17 0.20 -9.50
C ASP A 84 -3.29 1.26 -10.14
N GLU A 85 -2.93 2.29 -9.37
CA GLU A 85 -2.10 3.39 -9.84
C GLU A 85 -1.30 4.00 -8.72
N VAL A 86 -0.11 4.48 -9.07
CA VAL A 86 0.64 5.41 -8.23
C VAL A 86 0.32 6.80 -8.79
N LEU A 87 -0.29 7.65 -7.96
CA LEU A 87 -0.86 8.91 -8.43
C LEU A 87 0.10 10.09 -8.32
N GLU A 88 0.60 10.34 -7.11
CA GLU A 88 1.32 11.59 -6.87
C GLU A 88 2.17 11.49 -5.61
N ILE A 89 3.12 12.41 -5.49
CA ILE A 89 3.89 12.61 -4.27
C ILE A 89 3.44 13.94 -3.69
N GLU A 90 3.07 13.94 -2.42
CA GLU A 90 2.56 15.11 -1.73
C GLU A 90 3.37 15.39 -0.47
N ALA A 91 3.43 16.66 -0.10
CA ALA A 91 4.05 17.09 1.15
C ALA A 91 2.99 17.76 2.02
N PRO A 92 2.12 16.98 2.67
CA PRO A 92 1.00 17.54 3.41
C PRO A 92 1.47 18.27 4.66
N ASP A 93 0.68 19.27 5.05
CA ASP A 93 0.82 19.94 6.32
C ASP A 93 0.45 19.01 7.46
N ALA A 94 1.01 19.24 8.64
CA ALA A 94 0.62 18.50 9.84
C ALA A 94 -0.88 18.64 10.15
N THR A 95 -1.47 19.78 9.76
CA THR A 95 -2.89 20.05 9.99
C THR A 95 -3.81 19.26 9.07
N THR A 96 -3.27 18.63 8.02
CA THR A 96 -4.09 17.83 7.08
C THR A 96 -4.28 16.41 7.53
N ARG A 97 -3.59 16.00 8.60
CA ARG A 97 -3.72 14.64 9.14
C ARG A 97 -4.98 14.55 9.98
N VAL A 98 -5.86 13.63 9.62
CA VAL A 98 -7.15 13.44 10.28
C VAL A 98 -7.13 12.11 11.04
N PRO A 99 -7.59 12.09 12.31
CA PRO A 99 -7.71 10.83 13.03
C PRO A 99 -8.60 9.85 12.29
N GLU A 100 -8.26 8.57 12.38
CA GLU A 100 -8.96 7.51 11.67
C GLU A 100 -10.47 7.53 11.90
N ARG A 101 -10.90 7.79 13.14
CA ARG A 101 -12.31 7.81 13.49
C ARG A 101 -13.11 8.94 12.81
N ALA A 102 -12.46 10.02 12.46
CA ALA A 102 -13.13 11.16 11.84
C ALA A 102 -13.26 11.02 10.33
N ALA A 103 -12.51 10.10 9.72
CA ALA A 103 -12.43 9.97 8.26
C ALA A 103 -13.36 8.90 7.69
N GLY A 104 -14.10 8.19 8.52
CA GLY A 104 -15.03 7.15 8.07
C GLY A 104 -14.38 5.78 8.00
N GLN A 105 -14.06 5.30 6.80
CA GLN A 105 -13.52 3.95 6.64
C GLN A 105 -12.12 3.82 7.24
N SER A 106 -11.92 2.82 8.07
CA SER A 106 -10.63 2.55 8.69
C SER A 106 -10.13 1.15 8.37
N PHE A 107 -8.81 1.01 8.39
CA PHE A 107 -8.12 -0.27 8.13
C PHE A 107 -7.13 -0.51 9.24
N GLY A 108 -7.03 -1.77 9.72
CA GLY A 108 -6.15 -2.11 10.82
C GLY A 108 -4.66 -1.86 10.55
N PHE A 109 -4.27 -1.73 9.28
CA PHE A 109 -2.89 -1.45 8.89
C PHE A 109 -2.64 0.04 8.62
N CYS A 110 -3.60 0.90 8.92
CA CYS A 110 -3.48 2.34 8.75
C CYS A 110 -3.57 3.06 10.09
N SER A 111 -2.88 4.20 10.21
CA SER A 111 -2.86 4.99 11.44
C SER A 111 -3.77 6.21 11.41
N GLY A 112 -4.40 6.50 10.28
CA GLY A 112 -5.26 7.66 10.13
C GLY A 112 -5.43 8.01 8.67
N HIS A 113 -5.86 9.23 8.41
CA HIS A 113 -6.08 9.72 7.06
C HIS A 113 -5.39 11.05 6.85
N ILE A 114 -5.05 11.33 5.60
CA ILE A 114 -4.50 12.62 5.20
C ILE A 114 -5.46 13.25 4.24
N GLN A 115 -5.89 14.47 4.53
CA GLN A 115 -6.75 15.22 3.64
C GLN A 115 -5.90 15.82 2.51
N LEU A 116 -6.13 15.36 1.30
CA LEU A 116 -5.37 15.81 0.12
C LEU A 116 -5.94 17.10 -0.45
N ASP A 117 -7.27 17.17 -0.51
CA ASP A 117 -8.00 18.35 -0.95
C ASP A 117 -9.41 18.26 -0.34
N PRO A 118 -10.30 19.23 -0.55
CA PRO A 118 -11.64 19.17 0.07
C PRO A 118 -12.46 17.93 -0.27
N ALA A 119 -12.15 17.26 -1.38
CA ALA A 119 -12.92 16.11 -1.87
C ALA A 119 -12.22 14.76 -1.63
N ARG A 120 -10.91 14.75 -1.37
CA ARG A 120 -10.15 13.49 -1.32
C ARG A 120 -9.35 13.36 -0.04
N SER A 121 -9.39 12.17 0.53
CA SER A 121 -8.48 11.79 1.62
C SER A 121 -7.84 10.44 1.31
N ALA A 122 -6.68 10.20 1.89
CA ALA A 122 -5.94 8.95 1.73
C ALA A 122 -5.69 8.33 3.09
N ALA A 123 -5.87 7.01 3.18
CA ALA A 123 -5.59 6.26 4.41
C ALA A 123 -4.08 6.06 4.53
N LEU A 124 -3.51 6.47 5.65
CA LEU A 124 -2.06 6.42 5.86
C LEU A 124 -1.65 5.02 6.31
N ILE A 125 -0.94 4.30 5.45
CA ILE A 125 -0.44 2.96 5.74
C ILE A 125 0.71 3.01 6.74
N GLU A 126 0.65 2.13 7.75
CA GLU A 126 1.77 1.87 8.63
C GLU A 126 2.43 0.56 8.18
N PRO A 127 3.63 0.62 7.58
CA PRO A 127 4.23 -0.58 6.96
C PRO A 127 4.39 -1.77 7.91
N VAL A 128 4.78 -1.52 9.16
CA VAL A 128 4.94 -2.61 10.13
C VAL A 128 3.59 -3.22 10.50
N ALA A 129 2.55 -2.40 10.60
CA ALA A 129 1.19 -2.90 10.86
C ALA A 129 0.65 -3.69 9.66
N LEU A 130 1.00 -3.28 8.45
CA LEU A 130 0.64 -4.02 7.24
C LEU A 130 1.30 -5.40 7.23
N LEU A 131 2.58 -5.46 7.58
CA LEU A 131 3.31 -6.73 7.67
C LEU A 131 2.66 -7.66 8.71
N ALA A 132 2.27 -7.12 9.86
CA ALA A 132 1.59 -7.89 10.91
C ALA A 132 0.24 -8.41 10.42
N ALA A 133 -0.53 -7.57 9.73
CA ALA A 133 -1.83 -7.96 9.17
C ALA A 133 -1.67 -9.06 8.11
N LEU A 134 -0.63 -8.99 7.30
CA LEU A 134 -0.34 -10.02 6.30
C LEU A 134 -0.07 -11.37 6.95
N ALA A 135 0.63 -11.39 8.06
CA ALA A 135 0.95 -12.64 8.78
C ALA A 135 -0.31 -13.32 9.35
N THR A 136 -1.36 -12.57 9.66
CA THR A 136 -2.60 -13.13 10.20
C THR A 136 -3.58 -13.58 9.13
N GLN A 137 -3.32 -13.28 7.88
CA GLN A 137 -4.20 -13.68 6.78
C GLN A 137 -3.88 -15.06 6.22
N GLY A 138 -2.91 -15.66 6.72
CA GLY A 138 -2.40 -17.00 6.39
C GLY A 138 -3.27 -17.95 5.66
#